data_077fe43910553df1fe882e864293723c
#
_entry.id   077fe43910553df1fe882e864293723c
#
_cell.length_a   1.000
_cell.length_b   1.000
_cell.length_c   1.000
_cell.angle_alpha   90.00
_cell.angle_beta   90.00
_cell.angle_gamma   90.00
#
_symmetry.space_group_name_H-M   'P 1'
#
loop_
_entity.id
_entity.type
_entity.pdbx_description
1 polymer ?
#
loop_
_entity_poly.entity_id
_entity_poly.type
_entity_poly.pdbx_seq_one_letter_code
_entity_poly.pdbx_strand_id
1 'polypeptide(L)'
;MARRAGGRLDPGLIFGTGSHATTRMCLAALEHCAGADRTVLDLGCGSGILGIGALLLGCAHVTGCDIDPKAPEVAAANAALNGFYDDKFTVCAGDILADAGLRRRLGTGYDIVLANIVADVIIPLAALAPAFLAPGGTFVCSGIIDGREDEVAAALTRAGFTITAHDTLEEWHCFTAALA
;
A
#
# COMPACT_ATOMS: atom_id res chain seq x y z
N MET A 1 -0.10 22.91 -12.29
CA MET A 1 0.77 23.04 -11.09
C MET A 1 0.18 22.17 -9.99
N ALA A 2 0.69 20.95 -9.82
CA ALA A 2 0.26 20.09 -8.73
C ALA A 2 0.75 20.67 -7.41
N ARG A 3 -0.16 20.89 -6.46
CA ARG A 3 0.20 21.26 -5.08
C ARG A 3 0.94 20.07 -4.45
N ARG A 4 2.20 20.27 -4.06
CA ARG A 4 2.89 19.33 -3.18
C ARG A 4 2.09 19.20 -1.88
N ALA A 5 1.44 18.07 -1.68
CA ALA A 5 0.80 17.74 -0.41
C ALA A 5 1.90 17.45 0.61
N GLY A 6 2.09 18.35 1.56
CA GLY A 6 3.01 18.16 2.68
C GLY A 6 2.32 17.39 3.81
N GLY A 7 2.41 16.06 3.78
CA GLY A 7 1.92 15.22 4.87
C GLY A 7 2.72 15.44 6.17
N ARG A 8 2.06 15.36 7.33
CA ARG A 8 2.68 15.42 8.66
C ARG A 8 2.70 14.03 9.27
N LEU A 9 3.86 13.61 9.77
CA LEU A 9 4.06 12.34 10.46
C LEU A 9 4.80 12.60 11.76
N ASP A 10 4.45 11.83 12.80
CA ASP A 10 5.28 11.74 13.98
C ASP A 10 6.42 10.73 13.73
N PRO A 11 7.68 11.17 13.68
CA PRO A 11 8.82 10.31 13.34
C PRO A 11 9.20 9.31 14.45
N GLY A 12 8.48 9.30 15.57
CA GLY A 12 8.96 8.65 16.80
C GLY A 12 8.69 7.15 16.94
N LEU A 13 7.87 6.50 16.13
CA LEU A 13 7.32 5.22 16.57
C LEU A 13 7.31 4.04 15.58
N ILE A 14 7.42 4.21 14.25
CA ILE A 14 7.43 3.08 13.29
C ILE A 14 8.20 3.43 12.01
N PHE A 15 8.74 2.40 11.31
CA PHE A 15 9.34 2.49 9.97
C PHE A 15 8.40 3.24 9.00
N GLY A 16 8.93 4.23 8.28
CA GLY A 16 8.18 4.95 7.24
C GLY A 16 8.07 6.45 7.48
N THR A 17 9.21 7.15 7.57
CA THR A 17 9.25 8.64 7.65
C THR A 17 8.97 9.33 6.30
N GLY A 18 8.65 8.56 5.24
CA GLY A 18 8.48 9.09 3.89
C GLY A 18 9.79 9.39 3.15
N SER A 19 10.92 9.29 3.83
CA SER A 19 12.25 9.54 3.24
C SER A 19 12.86 8.31 2.58
N HIS A 20 12.42 7.10 2.96
CA HIS A 20 12.96 5.85 2.41
C HIS A 20 12.62 5.70 0.92
N ALA A 21 13.55 5.15 0.14
CA ALA A 21 13.43 4.97 -1.30
C ALA A 21 12.12 4.25 -1.69
N THR A 22 11.76 3.17 -0.99
CA THR A 22 10.55 2.39 -1.24
C THR A 22 9.26 3.20 -1.06
N THR A 23 9.18 4.01 0.01
CA THR A 23 8.03 4.88 0.27
C THR A 23 7.90 5.95 -0.82
N ARG A 24 9.03 6.53 -1.24
CA ARG A 24 9.05 7.55 -2.32
C ARG A 24 8.56 6.97 -3.64
N MET A 25 8.98 5.75 -4.00
CA MET A 25 8.53 5.07 -5.22
C MET A 25 7.03 4.74 -5.16
N CYS A 26 6.53 4.22 -4.03
CA CYS A 26 5.09 3.97 -3.87
C CYS A 26 4.26 5.24 -3.97
N LEU A 27 4.70 6.35 -3.37
CA LEU A 27 4.00 7.63 -3.47
C LEU A 27 4.02 8.18 -4.91
N ALA A 28 5.14 8.03 -5.64
CA ALA A 28 5.21 8.39 -7.06
C ALA A 28 4.26 7.54 -7.91
N ALA A 29 4.18 6.23 -7.66
CA ALA A 29 3.20 5.36 -8.33
C ALA A 29 1.75 5.77 -8.02
N LEU A 30 1.46 6.14 -6.75
CA LEU A 30 0.15 6.64 -6.35
C LEU A 30 -0.26 7.92 -7.09
N GLU A 31 0.67 8.84 -7.40
CA GLU A 31 0.36 10.05 -8.18
C GLU A 31 -0.25 9.74 -9.56
N HIS A 32 0.00 8.54 -10.10
CA HIS A 32 -0.51 8.12 -11.41
C HIS A 32 -1.84 7.36 -11.34
N CYS A 33 -2.19 6.76 -10.19
CA CYS A 33 -3.40 5.95 -10.06
C CYS A 33 -4.40 6.47 -9.03
N ALA A 34 -4.01 7.39 -8.13
CA ALA A 34 -4.92 8.02 -7.17
C ALA A 34 -5.92 8.95 -7.88
N GLY A 35 -7.05 9.19 -7.23
CA GLY A 35 -8.08 10.10 -7.74
C GLY A 35 -9.33 10.11 -6.89
N ALA A 36 -10.24 11.04 -7.20
CA ALA A 36 -11.55 11.12 -6.56
C ALA A 36 -12.31 9.80 -6.72
N ASP A 37 -13.03 9.41 -5.68
CA ASP A 37 -13.81 8.17 -5.59
C ASP A 37 -12.99 6.86 -5.55
N ARG A 38 -11.66 6.91 -5.62
CA ARG A 38 -10.81 5.72 -5.50
C ARG A 38 -10.72 5.24 -4.05
N THR A 39 -10.87 3.93 -3.87
CA THR A 39 -10.68 3.25 -2.59
C THR A 39 -9.35 2.51 -2.57
N VAL A 40 -8.68 2.54 -1.42
CA VAL A 40 -7.32 2.00 -1.27
C VAL A 40 -7.26 0.99 -0.13
N LEU A 41 -6.56 -0.12 -0.35
CA LEU A 41 -6.16 -1.07 0.68
C LEU A 41 -4.65 -1.01 0.85
N ASP A 42 -4.17 -0.66 2.06
CA ASP A 42 -2.76 -0.55 2.40
C ASP A 42 -2.34 -1.72 3.30
N LEU A 43 -1.64 -2.69 2.73
CA LEU A 43 -1.21 -3.92 3.39
C LEU A 43 0.22 -3.78 3.92
N GLY A 44 0.40 -3.98 5.23
CA GLY A 44 1.63 -3.62 5.92
C GLY A 44 1.72 -2.10 6.09
N CYS A 45 0.62 -1.47 6.49
CA CYS A 45 0.49 -0.01 6.47
C CYS A 45 1.40 0.72 7.47
N GLY A 46 1.89 0.04 8.51
CA GLY A 46 2.80 0.59 9.52
C GLY A 46 2.31 1.92 10.10
N SER A 47 3.03 2.99 9.82
CA SER A 47 2.69 4.35 10.24
C SER A 47 1.50 4.96 9.50
N GLY A 48 0.97 4.29 8.46
CA GLY A 48 -0.10 4.79 7.60
C GLY A 48 0.36 5.77 6.52
N ILE A 49 1.67 5.92 6.28
CA ILE A 49 2.22 6.95 5.37
C ILE A 49 1.67 6.85 3.95
N LEU A 50 1.55 5.65 3.38
CA LEU A 50 1.04 5.47 2.03
C LEU A 50 -0.46 5.74 1.96
N GLY A 51 -1.23 5.22 2.93
CA GLY A 51 -2.66 5.50 3.04
C GLY A 51 -2.96 6.98 3.20
N ILE A 52 -2.22 7.70 4.06
CA ILE A 52 -2.33 9.16 4.21
C ILE A 52 -1.96 9.85 2.89
N GLY A 53 -0.89 9.42 2.22
CA GLY A 53 -0.51 9.92 0.90
C GLY A 53 -1.62 9.77 -0.13
N ALA A 54 -2.28 8.63 -0.18
CA ALA A 54 -3.42 8.38 -1.06
C ALA A 54 -4.58 9.34 -0.79
N LEU A 55 -4.92 9.59 0.49
CA LEU A 55 -5.97 10.56 0.86
C LEU A 55 -5.59 11.99 0.48
N LEU A 56 -4.33 12.39 0.68
CA LEU A 56 -3.82 13.71 0.26
C LEU A 56 -3.83 13.87 -1.26
N LEU A 57 -3.72 12.79 -2.02
CA LEU A 57 -3.88 12.75 -3.48
C LEU A 57 -5.35 12.69 -3.93
N GLY A 58 -6.28 12.68 -2.99
CA GLY A 58 -7.70 12.81 -3.25
C GLY A 58 -8.48 11.49 -3.27
N CYS A 59 -7.91 10.37 -2.86
CA CYS A 59 -8.67 9.12 -2.73
C CYS A 59 -9.80 9.26 -1.71
N ALA A 60 -10.88 8.53 -1.91
CA ALA A 60 -12.11 8.64 -1.13
C ALA A 60 -11.97 8.02 0.27
N HIS A 61 -11.35 6.84 0.34
CA HIS A 61 -11.22 6.06 1.57
C HIS A 61 -10.00 5.14 1.51
N VAL A 62 -9.37 4.93 2.64
CA VAL A 62 -8.27 3.97 2.82
C VAL A 62 -8.61 3.00 3.94
N THR A 63 -8.39 1.72 3.67
CA THR A 63 -8.36 0.66 4.68
C THR A 63 -6.91 0.20 4.84
N GLY A 64 -6.36 0.27 6.06
CA GLY A 64 -5.04 -0.25 6.38
C GLY A 64 -5.11 -1.58 7.10
N CYS A 65 -4.09 -2.41 6.93
CA CYS A 65 -3.90 -3.63 7.70
C CYS A 65 -2.42 -3.83 8.00
N ASP A 66 -2.10 -4.19 9.22
CA ASP A 66 -0.72 -4.52 9.62
C ASP A 66 -0.69 -5.68 10.62
N ILE A 67 0.39 -6.46 10.63
CA ILE A 67 0.58 -7.53 11.60
C ILE A 67 0.91 -6.99 13.00
N ASP A 68 1.46 -5.78 13.09
CA ASP A 68 1.76 -5.12 14.37
C ASP A 68 0.45 -4.64 15.03
N PRO A 69 0.12 -5.13 16.24
CA PRO A 69 -1.09 -4.70 16.96
C PRO A 69 -1.09 -3.21 17.33
N LYS A 70 0.04 -2.52 17.25
CA LYS A 70 0.14 -1.07 17.51
C LYS A 70 -0.14 -0.21 16.26
N ALA A 71 -0.07 -0.79 15.07
CA ALA A 71 -0.25 -0.04 13.82
C ALA A 71 -1.59 0.70 13.74
N PRO A 72 -2.73 0.16 14.18
CA PRO A 72 -4.00 0.90 14.15
C PRO A 72 -3.95 2.23 14.91
N GLU A 73 -3.40 2.22 16.12
CA GLU A 73 -3.28 3.43 16.96
C GLU A 73 -2.34 4.46 16.31
N VAL A 74 -1.18 4.01 15.85
CA VAL A 74 -0.16 4.88 15.27
C VAL A 74 -0.63 5.49 13.95
N ALA A 75 -1.19 4.67 13.06
CA ALA A 75 -1.69 5.14 11.78
C ALA A 75 -2.89 6.10 11.93
N ALA A 76 -3.80 5.82 12.87
CA ALA A 76 -4.91 6.72 13.17
C ALA A 76 -4.43 8.07 13.73
N ALA A 77 -3.44 8.07 14.64
CA ALA A 77 -2.84 9.30 15.16
C ALA A 77 -2.18 10.13 14.03
N ASN A 78 -1.41 9.48 13.14
CA ASN A 78 -0.81 10.16 12.00
C ASN A 78 -1.86 10.67 10.99
N ALA A 79 -2.92 9.94 10.74
CA ALA A 79 -4.03 10.37 9.89
C ALA A 79 -4.70 11.63 10.47
N ALA A 80 -4.96 11.65 11.78
CA ALA A 80 -5.56 12.78 12.47
C ALA A 80 -4.70 14.06 12.38
N LEU A 81 -3.35 13.95 12.40
CA LEU A 81 -2.44 15.10 12.19
C LEU A 81 -2.61 15.72 10.79
N ASN A 82 -3.16 14.98 9.83
CA ASN A 82 -3.46 15.43 8.48
C ASN A 82 -4.95 15.71 8.24
N GLY A 83 -5.77 15.68 9.31
CA GLY A 83 -7.21 15.98 9.25
C GLY A 83 -8.06 14.81 8.73
N PHE A 84 -7.54 13.58 8.72
CA PHE A 84 -8.27 12.38 8.34
C PHE A 84 -8.63 11.56 9.58
N TYR A 85 -9.86 11.06 9.63
CA TYR A 85 -10.43 10.31 10.73
C TYR A 85 -11.07 9.01 10.21
N ASP A 86 -11.77 8.29 11.07
CA ASP A 86 -12.32 6.96 10.81
C ASP A 86 -13.28 6.89 9.58
N ASP A 87 -13.87 8.01 9.20
CA ASP A 87 -14.68 8.11 7.98
C ASP A 87 -13.85 8.07 6.68
N LYS A 88 -12.54 8.28 6.78
CA LYS A 88 -11.60 8.31 5.66
C LYS A 88 -10.51 7.26 5.75
N PHE A 89 -10.06 6.94 6.95
CA PHE A 89 -8.96 6.01 7.16
C PHE A 89 -9.26 5.06 8.32
N THR A 90 -9.46 3.78 8.00
CA THR A 90 -9.65 2.72 8.99
C THR A 90 -8.47 1.75 8.95
N VAL A 91 -8.00 1.30 10.11
CA VAL A 91 -6.87 0.38 10.21
C VAL A 91 -7.22 -0.78 11.14
N CYS A 92 -6.86 -1.99 10.76
CA CYS A 92 -6.98 -3.18 11.60
C CYS A 92 -5.63 -3.89 11.74
N ALA A 93 -5.48 -4.63 12.84
CA ALA A 93 -4.31 -5.49 13.05
C ALA A 93 -4.64 -6.95 12.68
N GLY A 94 -3.64 -7.63 12.12
CA GLY A 94 -3.69 -9.06 11.85
C GLY A 94 -2.78 -9.51 10.72
N ASP A 95 -2.58 -10.83 10.64
CA ASP A 95 -1.76 -11.45 9.59
C ASP A 95 -2.60 -11.75 8.35
N ILE A 96 -2.38 -10.96 7.30
CA ILE A 96 -3.11 -11.09 6.03
C ILE A 96 -2.86 -12.44 5.33
N LEU A 97 -1.70 -13.04 5.54
CA LEU A 97 -1.36 -14.33 4.93
C LEU A 97 -2.03 -15.49 5.66
N ALA A 98 -2.08 -15.45 7.00
CA ALA A 98 -2.57 -16.54 7.82
C ALA A 98 -4.08 -16.46 8.13
N ASP A 99 -4.65 -15.26 8.31
CA ASP A 99 -6.05 -15.07 8.76
C ASP A 99 -7.03 -14.88 7.61
N ALA A 100 -7.70 -15.97 7.21
CA ALA A 100 -8.78 -15.92 6.23
C ALA A 100 -10.01 -15.13 6.72
N GLY A 101 -10.24 -15.05 8.03
CA GLY A 101 -11.29 -14.22 8.61
C GLY A 101 -11.02 -12.74 8.43
N LEU A 102 -9.77 -12.33 8.64
CA LEU A 102 -9.31 -10.97 8.38
C LEU A 102 -9.52 -10.59 6.90
N ARG A 103 -9.09 -11.45 5.97
CA ARG A 103 -9.30 -11.20 4.52
C ARG A 103 -10.77 -10.96 4.18
N ARG A 104 -11.70 -11.74 4.77
CA ARG A 104 -13.14 -11.53 4.57
C ARG A 104 -13.63 -10.20 5.16
N ARG A 105 -13.12 -9.78 6.32
CA ARG A 105 -13.48 -8.50 6.95
C ARG A 105 -12.97 -7.30 6.16
N LEU A 106 -11.79 -7.40 5.55
CA LEU A 106 -11.25 -6.35 4.68
C LEU A 106 -12.09 -6.13 3.42
N GLY A 107 -12.79 -7.17 2.97
CA GLY A 107 -13.65 -7.07 1.80
C GLY A 107 -12.90 -7.10 0.47
N THR A 108 -13.53 -6.60 -0.56
CA THR A 108 -13.07 -6.63 -1.96
C THR A 108 -13.46 -5.35 -2.69
N GLY A 109 -12.99 -5.18 -3.93
CA GLY A 109 -13.42 -4.07 -4.77
C GLY A 109 -12.62 -2.79 -4.59
N TYR A 110 -11.40 -2.88 -4.08
CA TYR A 110 -10.49 -1.74 -4.01
C TYR A 110 -9.93 -1.38 -5.38
N ASP A 111 -9.89 -0.10 -5.67
CA ASP A 111 -9.27 0.41 -6.89
C ASP A 111 -7.75 0.29 -6.87
N ILE A 112 -7.16 0.40 -5.67
CA ILE A 112 -5.72 0.35 -5.46
C ILE A 112 -5.42 -0.52 -4.25
N VAL A 113 -4.47 -1.45 -4.40
CA VAL A 113 -3.87 -2.19 -3.29
C VAL A 113 -2.40 -1.81 -3.21
N LEU A 114 -1.94 -1.46 -2.02
CA LEU A 114 -0.56 -1.09 -1.72
C LEU A 114 0.07 -2.16 -0.82
N ALA A 115 1.36 -2.43 -1.03
CA ALA A 115 2.17 -3.27 -0.13
C ALA A 115 3.63 -2.80 -0.17
N ASN A 116 4.07 -2.06 0.84
CA ASN A 116 5.48 -1.68 1.00
C ASN A 116 6.11 -2.52 2.10
N ILE A 117 6.44 -3.76 1.77
CA ILE A 117 6.92 -4.80 2.70
C ILE A 117 7.96 -5.69 2.00
N VAL A 118 8.63 -6.55 2.77
CA VAL A 118 9.69 -7.41 2.22
C VAL A 118 9.19 -8.42 1.19
N ALA A 119 10.04 -8.79 0.25
CA ALA A 119 9.73 -9.70 -0.86
C ALA A 119 9.15 -11.06 -0.40
N ASP A 120 9.63 -11.59 0.75
CA ASP A 120 9.13 -12.86 1.31
C ASP A 120 7.63 -12.82 1.68
N VAL A 121 7.09 -11.63 1.95
CA VAL A 121 5.67 -11.41 2.20
C VAL A 121 4.93 -11.06 0.90
N ILE A 122 5.53 -10.26 0.00
CA ILE A 122 4.91 -9.89 -1.28
C ILE A 122 4.67 -11.11 -2.16
N ILE A 123 5.61 -12.05 -2.24
CA ILE A 123 5.50 -13.23 -3.10
C ILE A 123 4.23 -14.05 -2.80
N PRO A 124 3.97 -14.51 -1.57
CA PRO A 124 2.70 -15.18 -1.26
C PRO A 124 1.49 -14.23 -1.33
N LEU A 125 1.64 -12.95 -1.00
CA LEU A 125 0.58 -11.96 -1.07
C LEU A 125 0.10 -11.72 -2.50
N ALA A 126 0.97 -11.81 -3.50
CA ALA A 126 0.63 -11.65 -4.91
C ALA A 126 -0.52 -12.59 -5.35
N ALA A 127 -0.56 -13.82 -4.81
CA ALA A 127 -1.64 -14.76 -5.10
C ALA A 127 -2.99 -14.38 -4.43
N LEU A 128 -2.98 -13.56 -3.40
CA LEU A 128 -4.16 -13.11 -2.66
C LEU A 128 -4.66 -11.75 -3.17
N ALA A 129 -3.77 -10.90 -3.65
CA ALA A 129 -4.06 -9.52 -4.04
C ALA A 129 -5.19 -9.38 -5.09
N PRO A 130 -5.33 -10.26 -6.09
CA PRO A 130 -6.46 -10.19 -7.04
C PRO A 130 -7.83 -10.21 -6.38
N ALA A 131 -7.98 -10.94 -5.27
CA ALA A 131 -9.27 -11.04 -4.57
C ALA A 131 -9.71 -9.73 -3.88
N PHE A 132 -8.80 -8.81 -3.63
CA PHE A 132 -9.11 -7.52 -3.04
C PHE A 132 -9.45 -6.45 -4.07
N LEU A 133 -8.94 -6.59 -5.31
CA LEU A 133 -9.04 -5.58 -6.34
C LEU A 133 -10.40 -5.57 -7.05
N ALA A 134 -10.84 -4.38 -7.42
CA ALA A 134 -11.87 -4.17 -8.43
C ALA A 134 -11.35 -4.58 -9.83
N PRO A 135 -12.22 -4.90 -10.79
CA PRO A 135 -11.81 -5.07 -12.19
C PRO A 135 -11.01 -3.86 -12.70
N GLY A 136 -9.84 -4.10 -13.27
CA GLY A 136 -8.93 -3.02 -13.70
C GLY A 136 -8.22 -2.29 -12.56
N GLY A 137 -8.28 -2.82 -11.35
CA GLY A 137 -7.59 -2.26 -10.19
C GLY A 137 -6.07 -2.39 -10.28
N THR A 138 -5.38 -1.56 -9.52
CA THR A 138 -3.91 -1.45 -9.55
C THR A 138 -3.30 -2.01 -8.26
N PHE A 139 -2.28 -2.83 -8.38
CA PHE A 139 -1.44 -3.28 -7.28
C PHE A 139 -0.08 -2.57 -7.35
N VAL A 140 0.31 -1.87 -6.30
CA VAL A 140 1.63 -1.25 -6.15
C VAL A 140 2.36 -1.93 -5.02
N CYS A 141 3.52 -2.51 -5.29
CA CYS A 141 4.32 -3.16 -4.26
C CYS A 141 5.79 -2.75 -4.33
N SER A 142 6.39 -2.53 -3.16
CA SER A 142 7.79 -2.15 -2.96
C SER A 142 8.32 -2.73 -1.64
N GLY A 143 9.57 -2.39 -1.28
CA GLY A 143 10.28 -3.06 -0.18
C GLY A 143 11.06 -4.27 -0.68
N ILE A 144 11.30 -4.32 -1.98
CA ILE A 144 11.98 -5.40 -2.69
C ILE A 144 13.43 -4.96 -2.91
N ILE A 145 14.37 -5.66 -2.28
CA ILE A 145 15.79 -5.38 -2.43
C ILE A 145 16.34 -6.02 -3.70
N ASP A 146 17.43 -5.45 -4.25
CA ASP A 146 18.17 -6.00 -5.39
C ASP A 146 18.35 -7.52 -5.28
N GLY A 147 18.14 -8.23 -6.39
CA GLY A 147 18.24 -9.69 -6.50
C GLY A 147 16.98 -10.46 -6.11
N ARG A 148 15.92 -9.78 -5.67
CA ARG A 148 14.61 -10.38 -5.38
C ARG A 148 13.51 -9.96 -6.37
N GLU A 149 13.80 -9.01 -7.26
CA GLU A 149 12.85 -8.43 -8.21
C GLU A 149 12.27 -9.45 -9.19
N ASP A 150 13.09 -10.37 -9.70
CA ASP A 150 12.65 -11.38 -10.66
C ASP A 150 11.66 -12.38 -10.02
N GLU A 151 11.88 -12.76 -8.76
CA GLU A 151 10.97 -13.64 -8.02
C GLU A 151 9.60 -12.99 -7.81
N VAL A 152 9.60 -11.69 -7.45
CA VAL A 152 8.37 -10.91 -7.26
C VAL A 152 7.65 -10.72 -8.60
N ALA A 153 8.36 -10.34 -9.66
CA ALA A 153 7.78 -10.19 -11.00
C ALA A 153 7.13 -11.50 -11.49
N ALA A 154 7.81 -12.63 -11.28
CA ALA A 154 7.26 -13.94 -11.61
C ALA A 154 6.02 -14.29 -10.77
N ALA A 155 5.98 -13.91 -9.47
CA ALA A 155 4.82 -14.12 -8.61
C ALA A 155 3.62 -13.29 -9.06
N LEU A 156 3.83 -12.01 -9.40
CA LEU A 156 2.79 -11.12 -9.94
C LEU A 156 2.21 -11.69 -11.25
N THR A 157 3.07 -12.08 -12.17
CA THR A 157 2.63 -12.66 -13.47
C THR A 157 1.83 -13.95 -13.29
N ARG A 158 2.28 -14.86 -12.40
CA ARG A 158 1.54 -16.09 -12.07
C ARG A 158 0.18 -15.83 -11.44
N ALA A 159 0.04 -14.72 -10.72
CA ALA A 159 -1.22 -14.29 -10.11
C ALA A 159 -2.19 -13.60 -11.09
N GLY A 160 -1.82 -13.44 -12.35
CA GLY A 160 -2.66 -12.83 -13.39
C GLY A 160 -2.47 -11.33 -13.54
N PHE A 161 -1.46 -10.74 -12.90
CA PHE A 161 -1.14 -9.33 -13.10
C PHE A 161 -0.32 -9.09 -14.36
N THR A 162 -0.60 -7.97 -15.01
CA THR A 162 0.28 -7.36 -16.00
C THR A 162 1.09 -6.26 -15.33
N ILE A 163 2.42 -6.40 -15.31
CA ILE A 163 3.32 -5.35 -14.78
C ILE A 163 3.30 -4.18 -15.76
N THR A 164 2.89 -3.02 -15.29
CA THR A 164 2.76 -1.78 -16.09
C THR A 164 3.91 -0.82 -15.86
N ALA A 165 4.58 -0.90 -14.70
CA ALA A 165 5.80 -0.15 -14.42
C ALA A 165 6.70 -0.95 -13.45
N HIS A 166 8.01 -0.72 -13.59
CA HIS A 166 9.05 -1.23 -12.69
C HIS A 166 10.04 -0.09 -12.44
N ASP A 167 9.97 0.48 -11.26
CA ASP A 167 10.82 1.58 -10.84
C ASP A 167 11.91 1.08 -9.91
N THR A 168 13.08 1.70 -9.98
CA THR A 168 14.24 1.40 -9.14
C THR A 168 14.77 2.69 -8.53
N LEU A 169 15.12 2.65 -7.27
CA LEU A 169 15.75 3.75 -6.57
C LEU A 169 16.70 3.20 -5.51
N GLU A 170 17.99 3.52 -5.64
CA GLU A 170 19.06 2.92 -4.84
C GLU A 170 19.03 1.38 -5.07
N GLU A 171 19.09 0.57 -4.02
CA GLU A 171 19.00 -0.90 -4.06
C GLU A 171 17.56 -1.45 -3.98
N TRP A 172 16.56 -0.61 -4.22
CA TRP A 172 15.15 -0.97 -4.02
C TRP A 172 14.35 -0.93 -5.31
N HIS A 173 13.35 -1.82 -5.39
CA HIS A 173 12.43 -1.94 -6.52
C HIS A 173 10.98 -1.68 -6.11
N CYS A 174 10.21 -1.15 -7.05
CA CYS A 174 8.78 -0.95 -6.94
C CYS A 174 8.10 -1.43 -8.23
N PHE A 175 7.08 -2.26 -8.10
CA PHE A 175 6.25 -2.68 -9.22
C PHE A 175 4.88 -2.03 -9.14
N THR A 176 4.40 -1.56 -10.29
CA THR A 176 3.00 -1.23 -10.52
C THR A 176 2.43 -2.28 -11.47
N ALA A 177 1.34 -2.91 -11.09
CA ALA A 177 0.74 -4.00 -11.85
C ALA A 177 -0.78 -3.83 -11.91
N ALA A 178 -1.38 -4.13 -13.05
CA ALA A 178 -2.82 -4.09 -13.27
C ALA A 178 -3.39 -5.51 -13.32
N LEU A 179 -4.57 -5.69 -12.74
CA LEU A 179 -5.35 -6.91 -12.92
C LEU A 179 -6.07 -6.82 -14.27
N ALA A 180 -5.91 -7.85 -15.09
CA ALA A 180 -6.54 -7.93 -16.41
C ALA A 180 -8.07 -8.04 -16.31
#